data_ec3a0628cf3e4a119f1c2076a9c0d646
#
_entry.id   ec3a0628cf3e4a119f1c2076a9c0d646
#
_cell.length_a   1.000
_cell.length_b   1.000
_cell.length_c   1.000
_cell.angle_alpha   90.00
_cell.angle_beta   90.00
_cell.angle_gamma   90.00
#
_symmetry.space_group_name_H-M   'P 1'
#
loop_
_entity.id
_entity.type
_entity.pdbx_description
1 polymer ?
#
loop_
_entity_poly.entity_id
_entity_poly.type
_entity_poly.pdbx_seq_one_letter_code
_entity_poly.pdbx_strand_id
1 'polypeptide(L)'
;MGGMSQSFTDKLAARIKETGSALCVGLDPRPGMDDLEAIPALLRKVVEETAPYAAAFKPNIAYFEAMGLRGLEILEDLLPDMPKDVPVVLDAKRGDIGETQKYYAHAYFERLGVDAVTLSPFMGYDTLEPFLNYEGKGVYLLAVTSNPGSADVERQELAGGRRVFELVGDMVPVSYTHLTLPTILLV
;
A
#
# COMPACT_ATOMS: atom_id res chain seq x y z
N MET A 1 -11.12 29.00 -4.06
CA MET A 1 -9.84 28.77 -3.38
C MET A 1 -9.70 27.25 -3.27
N GLY A 2 -8.99 26.63 -4.20
CA GLY A 2 -8.72 25.21 -4.15
C GLY A 2 -7.68 24.96 -3.06
N GLY A 3 -8.08 24.36 -1.95
CA GLY A 3 -7.13 23.87 -0.96
C GLY A 3 -6.24 22.83 -1.65
N MET A 4 -4.92 23.01 -1.61
CA MET A 4 -3.97 21.99 -2.05
C MET A 4 -4.28 20.73 -1.24
N SER A 5 -4.60 19.64 -1.92
CA SER A 5 -4.79 18.32 -1.31
C SER A 5 -3.49 17.98 -0.57
N GLN A 6 -3.59 17.67 0.71
CA GLN A 6 -2.43 17.24 1.51
C GLN A 6 -1.86 15.96 0.87
N SER A 7 -0.54 15.94 0.61
CA SER A 7 0.08 14.75 0.04
C SER A 7 0.02 13.56 1.01
N PHE A 8 0.06 12.34 0.46
CA PHE A 8 0.16 11.12 1.28
C PHE A 8 1.32 11.20 2.29
N THR A 9 2.46 11.71 1.86
CA THR A 9 3.66 11.86 2.67
C THR A 9 3.45 12.81 3.84
N ASP A 10 2.79 13.96 3.57
CA ASP A 10 2.49 14.96 4.61
C ASP A 10 1.47 14.41 5.61
N LYS A 11 0.44 13.70 5.12
CA LYS A 11 -0.57 13.04 5.95
C LYS A 11 0.07 12.01 6.87
N LEU A 12 0.94 11.15 6.33
CA LEU A 12 1.66 10.13 7.10
C LEU A 12 2.61 10.75 8.13
N ALA A 13 3.38 11.77 7.73
CA ALA A 13 4.30 12.46 8.63
C ALA A 13 3.57 13.18 9.76
N ALA A 14 2.46 13.84 9.46
CA ALA A 14 1.60 14.48 10.47
C ALA A 14 1.08 13.45 11.48
N ARG A 15 0.62 12.29 10.98
CA ARG A 15 0.09 11.23 11.83
C ARG A 15 1.15 10.61 12.73
N ILE A 16 2.35 10.33 12.20
CA ILE A 16 3.50 9.84 13.00
C ILE A 16 3.85 10.85 14.11
N LYS A 17 3.84 12.14 13.78
CA LYS A 17 4.13 13.18 14.76
C LYS A 17 3.08 13.26 15.86
N GLU A 18 1.80 13.14 15.51
CA GLU A 18 0.67 13.21 16.44
C GLU A 18 0.67 12.03 17.42
N THR A 19 0.83 10.81 16.89
CA THR A 19 0.79 9.58 17.71
C THR A 19 2.10 9.27 18.40
N GLY A 20 3.23 9.85 17.95
CA GLY A 20 4.57 9.44 18.36
C GLY A 20 4.92 8.01 17.94
N SER A 21 4.19 7.46 16.98
CA SER A 21 4.26 6.05 16.56
C SER A 21 4.37 5.94 15.04
N ALA A 22 5.18 4.99 14.56
CA ALA A 22 5.23 4.59 13.15
C ALA A 22 4.49 3.26 12.90
N LEU A 23 3.56 2.90 13.77
CA LEU A 23 2.82 1.64 13.68
C LEU A 23 1.93 1.63 12.43
N CYS A 24 2.15 0.65 11.56
CA CYS A 24 1.27 0.32 10.45
C CYS A 24 0.46 -0.93 10.80
N VAL A 25 -0.85 -0.78 10.94
CA VAL A 25 -1.73 -1.88 11.35
C VAL A 25 -2.21 -2.65 10.12
N GLY A 26 -1.92 -3.96 10.05
CA GLY A 26 -2.44 -4.86 9.02
C GLY A 26 -3.94 -5.16 9.25
N LEU A 27 -4.71 -5.12 8.17
CA LEU A 27 -6.13 -5.51 8.17
C LEU A 27 -6.30 -6.73 7.25
N ASP A 28 -5.87 -7.89 7.75
CA ASP A 28 -5.67 -9.11 6.99
C ASP A 28 -6.58 -10.23 7.55
N PRO A 29 -7.90 -10.23 7.23
CA PRO A 29 -8.81 -11.28 7.67
C PRO A 29 -8.40 -12.61 7.04
N ARG A 30 -8.54 -13.72 7.81
CA ARG A 30 -8.08 -15.04 7.36
C ARG A 30 -9.27 -15.92 6.99
N PRO A 31 -9.64 -16.04 5.70
CA PRO A 31 -10.70 -16.94 5.26
C PRO A 31 -10.43 -18.38 5.72
N GLY A 32 -11.45 -19.04 6.28
CA GLY A 32 -11.34 -20.38 6.82
C GLY A 32 -10.85 -20.47 8.28
N MET A 33 -10.34 -19.37 8.85
CA MET A 33 -10.08 -19.24 10.29
C MET A 33 -11.09 -18.29 10.95
N ASP A 34 -11.51 -17.26 10.22
CA ASP A 34 -12.50 -16.30 10.67
C ASP A 34 -13.87 -16.62 10.06
N ASP A 35 -14.93 -16.44 10.84
CA ASP A 35 -16.30 -16.49 10.32
C ASP A 35 -16.52 -15.31 9.37
N LEU A 36 -16.89 -15.60 8.12
CA LEU A 36 -17.08 -14.62 7.07
C LEU A 36 -18.05 -13.50 7.46
N GLU A 37 -19.13 -13.86 8.18
CA GLU A 37 -20.12 -12.89 8.63
C GLU A 37 -19.63 -12.03 9.82
N ALA A 38 -18.64 -12.52 10.57
CA ALA A 38 -18.04 -11.80 11.68
C ALA A 38 -16.90 -10.87 11.25
N ILE A 39 -16.28 -11.07 10.06
CA ILE A 39 -15.13 -10.31 9.58
C ILE A 39 -15.38 -8.79 9.56
N PRO A 40 -16.53 -8.26 9.07
CA PRO A 40 -16.76 -6.81 9.07
C PRO A 40 -16.70 -6.19 10.47
N ALA A 41 -17.32 -6.85 11.45
CA ALA A 41 -17.31 -6.37 12.83
C ALA A 41 -15.91 -6.47 13.45
N LEU A 42 -15.19 -7.54 13.17
CA LEU A 42 -13.81 -7.74 13.63
C LEU A 42 -12.89 -6.64 13.10
N LEU A 43 -12.94 -6.34 11.79
CA LEU A 43 -12.10 -5.31 11.18
C LEU A 43 -12.41 -3.91 11.74
N ARG A 44 -13.69 -3.56 11.89
CA ARG A 44 -14.09 -2.28 12.51
C ARG A 44 -13.56 -2.17 13.94
N LYS A 45 -13.66 -3.24 14.73
CA LYS A 45 -13.12 -3.29 16.09
C LYS A 45 -11.61 -3.08 16.10
N VAL A 46 -10.86 -3.75 15.22
CA VAL A 46 -9.40 -3.57 15.09
C VAL A 46 -9.08 -2.12 14.76
N VAL A 47 -9.79 -1.53 13.80
CA VAL A 47 -9.60 -0.11 13.45
C VAL A 47 -9.87 0.80 14.64
N GLU A 48 -11.00 0.64 15.33
CA GLU A 48 -11.38 1.46 16.47
C GLU A 48 -10.36 1.40 17.62
N GLU A 49 -9.93 0.18 17.98
CA GLU A 49 -9.00 -0.02 19.10
C GLU A 49 -7.57 0.43 18.77
N THR A 50 -7.16 0.40 17.51
CA THR A 50 -5.78 0.71 17.12
C THR A 50 -5.60 2.10 16.51
N ALA A 51 -6.66 2.75 16.06
CA ALA A 51 -6.60 4.08 15.48
C ALA A 51 -5.82 5.10 16.34
N PRO A 52 -5.96 5.16 17.67
CA PRO A 52 -5.20 6.11 18.48
C PRO A 52 -3.67 5.99 18.37
N TYR A 53 -3.17 4.84 17.95
CA TYR A 53 -1.75 4.52 17.88
C TYR A 53 -1.22 4.31 16.46
N ALA A 54 -2.12 4.14 15.48
CA ALA A 54 -1.77 3.81 14.11
C ALA A 54 -1.26 5.04 13.35
N ALA A 55 -0.12 4.90 12.69
CA ALA A 55 0.35 5.84 11.67
C ALA A 55 -0.32 5.58 10.32
N ALA A 56 -0.66 4.33 10.04
CA ALA A 56 -1.37 3.91 8.83
C ALA A 56 -2.12 2.60 9.06
N PHE A 57 -3.15 2.35 8.24
CA PHE A 57 -3.75 1.03 8.07
C PHE A 57 -3.34 0.41 6.75
N LYS A 58 -3.14 -0.91 6.73
CA LYS A 58 -2.71 -1.60 5.52
C LYS A 58 -3.51 -2.89 5.29
N PRO A 59 -4.68 -2.81 4.62
CA PRO A 59 -5.35 -3.99 4.11
C PRO A 59 -4.52 -4.63 2.97
N ASN A 60 -4.39 -5.96 3.00
CA ASN A 60 -3.82 -6.71 1.90
C ASN A 60 -4.95 -7.32 1.06
N ILE A 61 -5.04 -6.90 -0.20
CA ILE A 61 -6.15 -7.25 -1.10
C ILE A 61 -6.30 -8.76 -1.31
N ALA A 62 -5.22 -9.54 -1.19
CA ALA A 62 -5.26 -10.98 -1.41
C ALA A 62 -6.20 -11.70 -0.44
N TYR A 63 -6.30 -11.25 0.81
CA TYR A 63 -7.24 -11.84 1.77
C TYR A 63 -8.70 -11.58 1.38
N PHE A 64 -8.99 -10.39 0.86
CA PHE A 64 -10.33 -10.03 0.40
C PHE A 64 -10.68 -10.73 -0.92
N GLU A 65 -9.75 -10.79 -1.87
CA GLU A 65 -9.92 -11.54 -3.13
C GLU A 65 -10.18 -13.04 -2.87
N ALA A 66 -9.52 -13.63 -1.87
CA ALA A 66 -9.71 -15.02 -1.47
C ALA A 66 -11.13 -15.33 -0.99
N MET A 67 -11.88 -14.34 -0.51
CA MET A 67 -13.29 -14.45 -0.11
C MET A 67 -14.26 -14.18 -1.29
N GLY A 68 -13.76 -14.00 -2.50
CA GLY A 68 -14.58 -13.68 -3.68
C GLY A 68 -15.24 -12.31 -3.61
N LEU A 69 -16.40 -12.18 -4.24
CA LEU A 69 -17.13 -10.91 -4.29
C LEU A 69 -17.46 -10.37 -2.89
N ARG A 70 -17.81 -11.24 -1.97
CA ARG A 70 -18.14 -10.84 -0.60
C ARG A 70 -16.96 -10.19 0.11
N GLY A 71 -15.75 -10.69 -0.11
CA GLY A 71 -14.55 -10.08 0.45
C GLY A 71 -14.29 -8.68 -0.11
N LEU A 72 -14.48 -8.48 -1.40
CA LEU A 72 -14.33 -7.17 -2.03
C LEU A 72 -15.39 -6.17 -1.54
N GLU A 73 -16.64 -6.61 -1.34
CA GLU A 73 -17.70 -5.80 -0.71
C GLU A 73 -17.31 -5.39 0.72
N ILE A 74 -16.78 -6.33 1.52
CA ILE A 74 -16.31 -6.04 2.88
C ILE A 74 -15.23 -4.96 2.87
N LEU A 75 -14.29 -5.01 1.94
CA LEU A 75 -13.25 -3.99 1.80
C LEU A 75 -13.85 -2.64 1.39
N GLU A 76 -14.74 -2.62 0.39
CA GLU A 76 -15.42 -1.40 -0.07
C GLU A 76 -16.25 -0.74 1.04
N ASP A 77 -16.92 -1.53 1.87
CA ASP A 77 -17.75 -1.05 2.99
C ASP A 77 -16.90 -0.56 4.18
N LEU A 78 -15.68 -1.11 4.35
CA LEU A 78 -14.79 -0.73 5.44
C LEU A 78 -14.10 0.62 5.20
N LEU A 79 -13.64 0.86 3.98
CA LEU A 79 -12.80 2.01 3.65
C LEU A 79 -13.43 3.38 3.94
N PRO A 80 -14.74 3.63 3.67
CA PRO A 80 -15.40 4.88 4.03
C PRO A 80 -15.46 5.15 5.55
N ASP A 81 -15.49 4.10 6.36
CA ASP A 81 -15.57 4.16 7.82
C ASP A 81 -14.20 4.40 8.48
N MET A 82 -13.10 4.35 7.72
CA MET A 82 -11.76 4.59 8.24
C MET A 82 -11.57 6.02 8.73
N PRO A 83 -10.83 6.23 9.84
CA PRO A 83 -10.47 7.57 10.31
C PRO A 83 -9.77 8.37 9.21
N LYS A 84 -10.26 9.57 8.91
CA LYS A 84 -9.81 10.37 7.76
C LYS A 84 -8.39 10.93 7.91
N ASP A 85 -7.92 11.04 9.15
CA ASP A 85 -6.57 11.49 9.50
C ASP A 85 -5.52 10.35 9.46
N VAL A 86 -5.96 9.09 9.40
CA VAL A 86 -5.07 7.93 9.31
C VAL A 86 -4.98 7.46 7.85
N PRO A 87 -3.81 7.51 7.22
CA PRO A 87 -3.65 7.04 5.84
C PRO A 87 -3.90 5.55 5.69
N VAL A 88 -4.49 5.17 4.54
CA VAL A 88 -4.71 3.77 4.16
C VAL A 88 -3.79 3.40 3.01
N VAL A 89 -2.99 2.35 3.20
CA VAL A 89 -2.10 1.77 2.20
C VAL A 89 -2.66 0.45 1.71
N LEU A 90 -3.08 0.34 0.45
CA LEU A 90 -3.52 -0.94 -0.10
C LEU A 90 -2.31 -1.79 -0.48
N ASP A 91 -2.11 -2.91 0.20
CA ASP A 91 -1.07 -3.88 -0.15
C ASP A 91 -1.57 -4.78 -1.29
N ALA A 92 -1.36 -4.32 -2.53
CA ALA A 92 -1.83 -4.99 -3.75
C ALA A 92 -0.70 -5.65 -4.54
N LYS A 93 0.55 -5.19 -4.36
CA LYS A 93 1.72 -5.63 -5.13
C LYS A 93 1.43 -5.71 -6.64
N ARG A 94 0.70 -4.69 -7.13
CA ARG A 94 0.16 -4.70 -8.50
C ARG A 94 1.24 -4.39 -9.52
N GLY A 95 1.19 -5.09 -10.64
CA GLY A 95 2.00 -4.84 -11.82
C GLY A 95 1.27 -5.34 -13.06
N ASP A 96 1.20 -4.50 -14.08
CA ASP A 96 0.64 -4.82 -15.38
C ASP A 96 1.19 -3.82 -16.41
N ILE A 97 0.94 -4.02 -17.70
CA ILE A 97 1.48 -3.19 -18.78
C ILE A 97 0.43 -2.23 -19.34
N GLY A 98 0.92 -1.12 -19.92
CA GLY A 98 0.15 -0.21 -20.76
C GLY A 98 -1.13 0.31 -20.09
N GLU A 99 -2.22 0.14 -20.81
CA GLU A 99 -3.53 0.70 -20.42
C GLU A 99 -4.11 0.00 -19.19
N THR A 100 -3.84 -1.29 -18.97
CA THR A 100 -4.37 -2.06 -17.83
C THR A 100 -3.99 -1.42 -16.49
N GLN A 101 -2.79 -0.88 -16.38
CA GLN A 101 -2.35 -0.17 -15.16
C GLN A 101 -3.22 1.06 -14.83
N LYS A 102 -3.78 1.74 -15.82
CA LYS A 102 -4.69 2.88 -15.60
C LYS A 102 -5.99 2.44 -14.91
N TYR A 103 -6.50 1.26 -15.28
CA TYR A 103 -7.71 0.71 -14.63
C TYR A 103 -7.45 0.31 -13.18
N TYR A 104 -6.27 -0.24 -12.87
CA TYR A 104 -5.89 -0.49 -11.48
C TYR A 104 -5.71 0.79 -10.68
N ALA A 105 -5.05 1.80 -11.23
CA ALA A 105 -4.88 3.09 -10.56
C ALA A 105 -6.24 3.75 -10.27
N HIS A 106 -7.16 3.77 -11.25
CA HIS A 106 -8.52 4.23 -11.08
C HIS A 106 -9.27 3.46 -9.99
N ALA A 107 -9.21 2.12 -10.02
CA ALA A 107 -9.89 1.27 -9.04
C ALA A 107 -9.42 1.56 -7.61
N TYR A 108 -8.12 1.73 -7.41
CA TYR A 108 -7.58 1.91 -6.07
C TYR A 108 -7.68 3.35 -5.57
N PHE A 109 -7.36 4.33 -6.39
CA PHE A 109 -7.32 5.72 -5.96
C PHE A 109 -8.65 6.45 -6.06
N GLU A 110 -9.48 6.12 -7.06
CA GLU A 110 -10.77 6.80 -7.24
C GLU A 110 -11.92 6.00 -6.62
N ARG A 111 -12.02 4.70 -6.91
CA ARG A 111 -13.13 3.89 -6.41
C ARG A 111 -12.97 3.50 -4.94
N LEU A 112 -11.84 2.89 -4.57
CA LEU A 112 -11.54 2.52 -3.19
C LEU A 112 -11.09 3.70 -2.33
N GLY A 113 -10.57 4.76 -2.95
CA GLY A 113 -10.18 6.00 -2.27
C GLY A 113 -8.95 5.87 -1.37
N VAL A 114 -8.13 4.81 -1.49
CA VAL A 114 -6.95 4.62 -0.65
C VAL A 114 -5.91 5.72 -0.86
N ASP A 115 -5.06 5.94 0.15
CA ASP A 115 -4.04 7.00 0.10
C ASP A 115 -2.76 6.55 -0.60
N ALA A 116 -2.43 5.26 -0.52
CA ALA A 116 -1.25 4.71 -1.18
C ALA A 116 -1.45 3.25 -1.58
N VAL A 117 -0.57 2.73 -2.47
CA VAL A 117 -0.62 1.36 -2.97
C VAL A 117 0.79 0.78 -3.13
N THR A 118 0.94 -0.53 -2.95
CA THR A 118 2.18 -1.25 -3.26
C THR A 118 2.17 -1.74 -4.71
N LEU A 119 3.27 -1.51 -5.44
CA LEU A 119 3.42 -1.87 -6.86
C LEU A 119 4.66 -2.74 -7.08
N SER A 120 4.56 -3.64 -8.05
CA SER A 120 5.70 -4.38 -8.59
C SER A 120 6.31 -3.59 -9.75
N PRO A 121 7.59 -3.19 -9.68
CA PRO A 121 8.26 -2.44 -10.74
C PRO A 121 8.87 -3.33 -11.84
N PHE A 122 8.68 -4.65 -11.76
CA PHE A 122 9.37 -5.62 -12.63
C PHE A 122 9.18 -5.37 -14.13
N MET A 123 8.03 -4.81 -14.52
CA MET A 123 7.72 -4.54 -15.94
C MET A 123 8.18 -3.14 -16.42
N GLY A 124 8.89 -2.38 -15.59
CA GLY A 124 9.50 -1.11 -15.98
C GLY A 124 8.77 0.14 -15.50
N TYR A 125 9.43 1.29 -15.64
CA TYR A 125 8.99 2.57 -15.09
C TYR A 125 7.68 3.07 -15.72
N ASP A 126 7.48 2.87 -17.01
CA ASP A 126 6.27 3.27 -17.72
C ASP A 126 4.99 2.65 -17.14
N THR A 127 5.12 1.51 -16.46
CA THR A 127 4.00 0.86 -15.78
C THR A 127 3.65 1.52 -14.44
N LEU A 128 4.53 2.34 -13.89
CA LEU A 128 4.31 3.06 -12.65
C LEU A 128 3.64 4.42 -12.88
N GLU A 129 3.87 5.05 -14.04
CA GLU A 129 3.36 6.38 -14.38
C GLU A 129 1.85 6.56 -14.17
N PRO A 130 0.98 5.58 -14.52
CA PRO A 130 -0.45 5.70 -14.27
C PRO A 130 -0.82 5.95 -12.80
N PHE A 131 -0.03 5.44 -11.87
CA PHE A 131 -0.20 5.67 -10.44
C PHE A 131 0.46 6.97 -9.97
N LEU A 132 1.65 7.28 -10.49
CA LEU A 132 2.41 8.47 -10.13
C LEU A 132 1.73 9.78 -10.56
N ASN A 133 0.84 9.72 -11.54
CA ASN A 133 0.06 10.87 -12.01
C ASN A 133 -1.09 11.28 -11.08
N TYR A 134 -1.38 10.51 -10.02
CA TYR A 134 -2.39 10.86 -9.02
C TYR A 134 -1.79 11.77 -7.95
N GLU A 135 -2.10 13.06 -8.04
CA GLU A 135 -1.65 14.05 -7.04
C GLU A 135 -2.13 13.69 -5.64
N GLY A 136 -1.26 13.84 -4.66
CA GLY A 136 -1.56 13.58 -3.26
C GLY A 136 -1.56 12.10 -2.86
N LYS A 137 -1.43 11.17 -3.81
CA LYS A 137 -1.38 9.73 -3.55
C LYS A 137 0.05 9.22 -3.41
N GLY A 138 0.22 8.09 -2.73
CA GLY A 138 1.51 7.45 -2.48
C GLY A 138 1.67 6.12 -3.24
N VAL A 139 2.93 5.78 -3.54
CA VAL A 139 3.30 4.50 -4.15
C VAL A 139 4.47 3.90 -3.38
N TYR A 140 4.36 2.63 -3.03
CA TYR A 140 5.45 1.83 -2.50
C TYR A 140 5.92 0.84 -3.56
N LEU A 141 7.18 0.93 -3.98
CA LEU A 141 7.76 -0.01 -4.94
C LEU A 141 8.42 -1.18 -4.21
N LEU A 142 8.14 -2.38 -4.67
CA LEU A 142 8.79 -3.60 -4.18
C LEU A 142 10.21 -3.66 -4.73
N ALA A 143 11.20 -3.32 -3.92
CA ALA A 143 12.60 -3.40 -4.30
C ALA A 143 13.22 -4.75 -3.86
N VAL A 144 13.05 -5.11 -2.59
CA VAL A 144 13.48 -6.40 -2.06
C VAL A 144 12.46 -6.88 -1.03
N THR A 145 12.04 -8.13 -1.16
CA THR A 145 11.06 -8.76 -0.28
C THR A 145 11.72 -9.65 0.76
N SER A 146 11.02 -9.97 1.85
CA SER A 146 11.57 -10.71 2.99
C SER A 146 11.65 -12.21 2.80
N ASN A 147 10.95 -12.77 1.79
CA ASN A 147 10.93 -14.19 1.52
C ASN A 147 12.27 -14.72 0.95
N PRO A 148 12.63 -15.99 1.17
CA PRO A 148 13.87 -16.57 0.64
C PRO A 148 14.04 -16.43 -0.87
N GLY A 149 12.95 -16.54 -1.65
CA GLY A 149 12.94 -16.39 -3.10
C GLY A 149 13.35 -15.01 -3.63
N SER A 150 13.48 -14.00 -2.75
CA SER A 150 14.08 -12.71 -3.14
C SER A 150 15.51 -12.86 -3.68
N ALA A 151 16.21 -13.94 -3.30
CA ALA A 151 17.54 -14.27 -3.81
C ALA A 151 17.55 -14.66 -5.30
N ASP A 152 16.43 -15.14 -5.83
CA ASP A 152 16.36 -15.65 -7.21
C ASP A 152 16.39 -14.54 -8.26
N VAL A 153 15.86 -13.35 -7.92
CA VAL A 153 15.79 -12.20 -8.83
C VAL A 153 16.27 -10.91 -8.15
N GLU A 154 15.63 -10.50 -7.09
CA GLU A 154 15.79 -9.16 -6.51
C GLU A 154 17.22 -8.90 -6.02
N ARG A 155 17.88 -9.93 -5.48
CA ARG A 155 19.24 -9.87 -4.93
C ARG A 155 20.33 -10.28 -5.91
N GLN A 156 19.97 -10.63 -7.17
CA GLN A 156 20.97 -11.00 -8.18
C GLN A 156 21.86 -9.80 -8.53
N GLU A 157 23.14 -10.11 -8.74
CA GLU A 157 24.14 -9.12 -9.15
C GLU A 157 24.13 -8.95 -10.67
N LEU A 158 24.10 -7.72 -11.09
CA LEU A 158 24.15 -7.32 -12.50
C LEU A 158 25.61 -7.10 -12.95
N ALA A 159 25.83 -7.03 -14.25
CA ALA A 159 27.10 -6.60 -14.80
C ALA A 159 27.47 -5.21 -14.21
N GLY A 160 28.61 -5.13 -13.55
CA GLY A 160 29.07 -3.91 -12.87
C GLY A 160 28.85 -3.91 -11.35
N GLY A 161 28.41 -5.02 -10.75
CA GLY A 161 28.39 -5.23 -9.29
C GLY A 161 27.16 -4.67 -8.58
N ARG A 162 26.22 -4.06 -9.32
CA ARG A 162 24.95 -3.59 -8.75
C ARG A 162 23.94 -4.72 -8.69
N ARG A 163 23.03 -4.66 -7.71
CA ARG A 163 21.95 -5.64 -7.56
C ARG A 163 20.66 -5.14 -8.18
N VAL A 164 19.77 -6.06 -8.54
CA VAL A 164 18.49 -5.74 -9.18
C VAL A 164 17.66 -4.77 -8.32
N PHE A 165 17.57 -4.97 -7.00
CA PHE A 165 16.82 -4.06 -6.13
C PHE A 165 17.36 -2.63 -6.10
N GLU A 166 18.66 -2.42 -6.37
CA GLU A 166 19.27 -1.08 -6.45
C GLU A 166 18.81 -0.33 -7.70
N LEU A 167 18.53 -1.05 -8.81
CA LEU A 167 17.90 -0.44 -9.99
C LEU A 167 16.47 0.03 -9.68
N VAL A 168 15.74 -0.74 -8.89
CA VAL A 168 14.40 -0.35 -8.47
C VAL A 168 14.46 0.93 -7.61
N GLY A 169 15.48 1.05 -6.76
CA GLY A 169 15.73 2.27 -5.99
C GLY A 169 15.89 3.52 -6.88
N ASP A 170 16.55 3.37 -8.02
CA ASP A 170 16.74 4.48 -8.98
C ASP A 170 15.44 4.86 -9.72
N MET A 171 14.45 3.98 -9.77
CA MET A 171 13.13 4.29 -10.38
C MET A 171 12.31 5.25 -9.52
N VAL A 172 12.65 5.41 -8.23
CA VAL A 172 11.93 6.33 -7.35
C VAL A 172 12.34 7.76 -7.69
N PRO A 173 11.42 8.60 -8.20
CA PRO A 173 11.75 10.00 -8.52
C PRO A 173 12.27 10.74 -7.29
N VAL A 174 13.31 11.54 -7.46
CA VAL A 174 13.96 12.32 -6.38
C VAL A 174 12.97 13.23 -5.63
N SER A 175 11.91 13.65 -6.29
CA SER A 175 10.83 14.45 -5.70
C SER A 175 9.98 13.69 -4.65
N TYR A 176 10.06 12.36 -4.61
CA TYR A 176 9.37 11.50 -3.64
C TYR A 176 10.30 10.95 -2.55
N THR A 177 11.59 11.29 -2.57
CA THR A 177 12.63 10.72 -1.70
C THR A 177 12.61 11.18 -0.23
N HIS A 178 11.48 11.63 0.30
CA HIS A 178 11.38 11.88 1.74
C HIS A 178 10.95 10.67 2.55
N LEU A 179 10.88 9.46 1.94
CA LEU A 179 10.51 8.23 2.60
C LEU A 179 11.60 7.16 2.47
N THR A 180 12.74 7.40 3.08
CA THR A 180 13.54 6.29 3.62
C THR A 180 13.02 5.97 5.01
N LEU A 181 11.83 5.45 5.11
CA LEU A 181 11.44 4.66 6.27
C LEU A 181 12.00 3.26 6.02
N PRO A 182 12.82 2.71 6.93
CA PRO A 182 13.09 1.29 6.90
C PRO A 182 11.73 0.61 7.08
N THR A 183 11.20 0.05 6.02
CA THR A 183 10.01 -0.79 6.10
C THR A 183 10.44 -2.09 6.75
N ILE A 184 10.56 -2.08 8.05
CA ILE A 184 10.58 -3.29 8.84
C ILE A 184 9.13 -3.69 8.98
N LEU A 185 8.61 -4.37 7.97
CA LEU A 185 7.40 -5.14 8.08
C LEU A 185 7.81 -6.48 8.71
N LEU A 186 7.75 -6.54 10.03
CA LEU A 186 7.64 -7.80 10.74
C LEU A 186 6.16 -8.19 10.69
N VAL A 187 5.84 -9.14 9.85
CA VAL A 187 4.60 -9.92 9.89
C VAL A 187 4.90 -11.20 10.63
#